data_f4a31b97d57df48450e96d64aa1880f0
#
_entry.id   f4a31b97d57df48450e96d64aa1880f0
#
_cell.length_a   1.000
_cell.length_b   1.000
_cell.length_c   1.000
_cell.angle_alpha   90.00
_cell.angle_beta   90.00
_cell.angle_gamma   90.00
#
_symmetry.space_group_name_H-M   'P 1'
#
loop_
_entity.id
_entity.type
_entity.pdbx_description
1 polymer ?
#
loop_
_entity_poly.entity_id
_entity_poly.type
_entity_poly.pdbx_seq_one_letter_code
_entity_poly.pdbx_strand_id
1 'polypeptide(L)'
;MKQFLERGMDKAGIKLIGTGDVTDDDLLNDMGDGALGVVTSHHYSAAHPSAMNKKFVEAFKKANNNLRPNFMAVGGYDGMRVIYEALKATKGQGGGDALLAAMKGQIFESPRGPMFIDAQTRDVVQNIYLRKVERKDGQLYNIEFDVIKDVKDPGKAK
;
A
#
# COMPACT_ATOMS: atom_id res chain seq x y z
N MET A 1 -5.65 -13.36 -13.66
CA MET A 1 -4.89 -14.55 -13.25
C MET A 1 -5.48 -15.85 -13.80
N LYS A 2 -6.71 -16.24 -13.44
CA LYS A 2 -7.32 -17.51 -13.86
C LYS A 2 -7.23 -17.77 -15.37
N GLN A 3 -7.73 -16.88 -16.21
CA GLN A 3 -7.69 -17.03 -17.67
C GLN A 3 -6.27 -17.10 -18.26
N PHE A 4 -5.31 -16.42 -17.65
CA PHE A 4 -3.90 -16.47 -18.04
C PHE A 4 -3.34 -17.88 -17.90
N LEU A 5 -3.64 -18.53 -16.78
CA LEU A 5 -3.22 -19.92 -16.50
C LEU A 5 -3.98 -20.94 -17.36
N GLU A 6 -5.31 -20.82 -17.44
CA GLU A 6 -6.16 -21.72 -18.22
C GLU A 6 -5.78 -21.77 -19.72
N ARG A 7 -5.27 -20.65 -20.24
CA ARG A 7 -4.77 -20.57 -21.62
C ARG A 7 -3.31 -21.00 -21.78
N GLY A 8 -2.67 -21.44 -20.72
CA GLY A 8 -1.28 -21.92 -20.74
C GLY A 8 -0.26 -20.84 -21.09
N MET A 9 -0.57 -19.55 -20.87
CA MET A 9 0.31 -18.43 -21.21
C MET A 9 1.60 -18.44 -20.38
N ASP A 10 1.52 -18.88 -19.13
CA ASP A 10 2.67 -19.11 -18.24
C ASP A 10 3.63 -20.17 -18.84
N LYS A 11 3.09 -21.29 -19.36
CA LYS A 11 3.86 -22.36 -20.01
C LYS A 11 4.46 -21.90 -21.34
N ALA A 12 3.84 -20.95 -22.01
CA ALA A 12 4.38 -20.33 -23.24
C ALA A 12 5.50 -19.30 -22.95
N GLY A 13 5.90 -19.11 -21.68
CA GLY A 13 6.95 -18.19 -21.28
C GLY A 13 6.53 -16.71 -21.22
N ILE A 14 5.22 -16.44 -21.32
CA ILE A 14 4.68 -15.07 -21.21
C ILE A 14 4.77 -14.61 -19.75
N LYS A 15 5.34 -13.44 -19.52
CA LYS A 15 5.41 -12.82 -18.18
C LYS A 15 4.20 -11.95 -17.94
N LEU A 16 3.53 -12.14 -16.79
CA LEU A 16 2.44 -11.28 -16.36
C LEU A 16 2.99 -10.17 -15.46
N ILE A 17 2.74 -8.92 -15.85
CA ILE A 17 3.01 -7.72 -15.04
C ILE A 17 1.72 -6.94 -14.90
N GLY A 18 1.57 -6.19 -13.80
CA GLY A 18 0.35 -5.41 -13.58
C GLY A 18 0.48 -4.35 -12.50
N THR A 19 -0.62 -3.67 -12.27
CA THR A 19 -0.83 -2.81 -11.09
C THR A 19 -0.99 -3.68 -9.84
N GLY A 20 -0.77 -3.10 -8.67
CA GLY A 20 -0.66 -3.86 -7.44
C GLY A 20 -1.92 -4.56 -6.97
N ASP A 21 -3.08 -4.06 -7.35
CA ASP A 21 -4.38 -4.66 -7.08
C ASP A 21 -4.60 -6.01 -7.75
N VAL A 22 -3.86 -6.32 -8.84
CA VAL A 22 -3.89 -7.65 -9.49
C VAL A 22 -3.45 -8.76 -8.54
N THR A 23 -2.57 -8.45 -7.59
CA THR A 23 -2.06 -9.39 -6.57
C THR A 23 -2.31 -8.85 -5.17
N ASP A 24 -3.55 -8.40 -4.89
CA ASP A 24 -3.88 -7.78 -3.61
C ASP A 24 -3.60 -8.71 -2.43
N ASP A 25 -3.04 -8.17 -1.37
CA ASP A 25 -2.45 -8.93 -0.27
C ASP A 25 -3.46 -9.79 0.49
N ASP A 26 -4.73 -9.40 0.56
CA ASP A 26 -5.78 -10.17 1.23
C ASP A 26 -6.28 -11.37 0.39
N LEU A 27 -6.18 -11.29 -0.94
CA LEU A 27 -6.64 -12.33 -1.88
C LEU A 27 -5.49 -13.20 -2.40
N LEU A 28 -4.24 -12.82 -2.17
CA LEU A 28 -3.08 -13.41 -2.83
C LEU A 28 -2.93 -14.92 -2.58
N ASN A 29 -3.19 -15.38 -1.36
CA ASN A 29 -3.09 -16.80 -1.03
C ASN A 29 -4.13 -17.65 -1.79
N ASP A 30 -5.32 -17.11 -2.03
CA ASP A 30 -6.39 -17.81 -2.75
C ASP A 30 -6.10 -17.95 -4.26
N MET A 31 -5.18 -17.14 -4.77
CA MET A 31 -4.72 -17.24 -6.16
C MET A 31 -3.83 -18.47 -6.40
N GLY A 32 -3.25 -19.04 -5.33
CA GLY A 32 -2.39 -20.22 -5.40
C GLY A 32 -1.08 -20.00 -6.16
N ASP A 33 -0.40 -21.07 -6.47
CA ASP A 33 0.94 -21.06 -7.09
C ASP A 33 0.99 -20.38 -8.46
N GLY A 34 -0.14 -20.26 -9.13
CA GLY A 34 -0.22 -19.55 -10.39
C GLY A 34 0.11 -18.05 -10.30
N ALA A 35 0.10 -17.47 -9.10
CA ALA A 35 0.51 -16.10 -8.88
C ALA A 35 2.03 -15.93 -8.71
N LEU A 36 2.78 -17.03 -8.49
CA LEU A 36 4.23 -16.96 -8.27
C LEU A 36 4.96 -16.28 -9.45
N GLY A 37 5.86 -15.38 -9.12
CA GLY A 37 6.65 -14.67 -10.09
C GLY A 37 5.95 -13.50 -10.79
N VAL A 38 4.67 -13.26 -10.55
CA VAL A 38 3.97 -12.07 -11.08
C VAL A 38 4.60 -10.83 -10.48
N VAL A 39 4.91 -9.85 -11.35
CA VAL A 39 5.52 -8.57 -10.97
C VAL A 39 4.46 -7.49 -11.00
N THR A 40 4.39 -6.71 -9.94
CA THR A 40 3.47 -5.57 -9.82
C THR A 40 4.18 -4.34 -9.28
N SER A 41 3.64 -3.15 -9.55
CA SER A 41 4.02 -1.90 -8.90
C SER A 41 2.90 -1.44 -7.98
N HIS A 42 3.24 -1.05 -6.74
CA HIS A 42 2.27 -0.56 -5.76
C HIS A 42 2.92 0.24 -4.64
N HIS A 43 2.10 0.97 -3.90
CA HIS A 43 2.54 1.77 -2.76
C HIS A 43 2.54 1.01 -1.42
N TYR A 44 2.09 -0.25 -1.39
CA TYR A 44 2.01 -1.06 -0.17
C TYR A 44 2.23 -2.54 -0.45
N SER A 45 2.80 -3.22 0.53
CA SER A 45 2.78 -4.69 0.67
C SER A 45 2.64 -5.05 2.14
N ALA A 46 1.84 -6.05 2.46
CA ALA A 46 1.77 -6.60 3.82
C ALA A 46 3.12 -7.19 4.28
N ALA A 47 4.03 -7.46 3.35
CA ALA A 47 5.39 -7.91 3.61
C ALA A 47 6.41 -6.76 3.75
N HIS A 48 6.00 -5.47 3.64
CA HIS A 48 6.93 -4.34 3.76
C HIS A 48 7.78 -4.44 5.04
N PRO A 49 9.12 -4.38 4.94
CA PRO A 49 10.02 -4.83 6.01
C PRO A 49 10.24 -3.79 7.13
N SER A 50 9.25 -2.95 7.45
CA SER A 50 9.34 -1.99 8.54
C SER A 50 8.76 -2.53 9.85
N ALA A 51 9.29 -2.06 10.99
CA ALA A 51 8.74 -2.39 12.31
C ALA A 51 7.31 -1.86 12.47
N MET A 52 7.00 -0.71 11.86
CA MET A 52 5.66 -0.13 11.87
C MET A 52 4.68 -1.02 11.12
N ASN A 53 5.05 -1.51 9.92
CA ASN A 53 4.20 -2.41 9.16
C ASN A 53 3.93 -3.72 9.92
N LYS A 54 4.95 -4.32 10.54
CA LYS A 54 4.76 -5.54 11.35
C LYS A 54 3.70 -5.34 12.43
N LYS A 55 3.79 -4.25 13.20
CA LYS A 55 2.80 -3.91 14.25
C LYS A 55 1.41 -3.67 13.65
N PHE A 56 1.33 -2.97 12.52
CA PHE A 56 0.06 -2.72 11.83
C PHE A 56 -0.58 -4.02 11.37
N VAL A 57 0.16 -4.90 10.70
CA VAL A 57 -0.32 -6.20 10.23
C VAL A 57 -0.82 -7.07 11.38
N GLU A 58 -0.06 -7.15 12.48
CA GLU A 58 -0.45 -7.90 13.67
C GLU A 58 -1.75 -7.38 14.30
N ALA A 59 -1.84 -6.06 14.48
CA ALA A 59 -3.03 -5.42 15.05
C ALA A 59 -4.26 -5.60 14.14
N PHE A 60 -4.08 -5.42 12.82
CA PHE A 60 -5.15 -5.59 11.84
C PHE A 60 -5.67 -7.03 11.82
N LYS A 61 -4.79 -8.02 11.78
CA LYS A 61 -5.16 -9.45 11.83
C LYS A 61 -5.94 -9.79 13.09
N LYS A 62 -5.49 -9.29 14.24
CA LYS A 62 -6.18 -9.50 15.52
C LYS A 62 -7.61 -8.95 15.51
N ALA A 63 -7.82 -7.80 14.89
CA ALA A 63 -9.12 -7.13 14.82
C ALA A 63 -10.05 -7.66 13.73
N ASN A 64 -9.52 -8.34 12.71
CA ASN A 64 -10.24 -8.71 11.48
C ASN A 64 -10.13 -10.21 11.16
N ASN A 65 -10.38 -11.09 12.13
CA ASN A 65 -10.44 -12.56 11.94
C ASN A 65 -9.23 -13.14 11.18
N ASN A 66 -8.03 -12.67 11.51
CA ASN A 66 -6.77 -13.03 10.87
C ASN A 66 -6.64 -12.64 9.38
N LEU A 67 -7.52 -11.78 8.88
CA LEU A 67 -7.41 -11.22 7.53
C LEU A 67 -6.13 -10.40 7.40
N ARG A 68 -5.43 -10.54 6.28
CA ARG A 68 -4.24 -9.76 5.96
C ARG A 68 -4.67 -8.36 5.49
N PRO A 69 -4.04 -7.27 5.99
CA PRO A 69 -4.35 -5.93 5.48
C PRO A 69 -3.88 -5.77 4.03
N ASN A 70 -4.63 -5.02 3.26
CA ASN A 70 -4.30 -4.63 1.91
C ASN A 70 -4.03 -3.11 1.80
N PHE A 71 -3.89 -2.59 0.58
CA PHE A 71 -3.62 -1.17 0.35
C PHE A 71 -4.77 -0.25 0.80
N MET A 72 -6.01 -0.70 0.77
CA MET A 72 -7.16 0.07 1.27
C MET A 72 -7.11 0.19 2.80
N ALA A 73 -6.75 -0.89 3.48
CA ALA A 73 -6.62 -0.90 4.94
C ALA A 73 -5.54 0.08 5.42
N VAL A 74 -4.38 0.10 4.77
CA VAL A 74 -3.32 1.07 5.11
C VAL A 74 -3.71 2.50 4.74
N GLY A 75 -4.45 2.69 3.65
CA GLY A 75 -5.00 4.00 3.26
C GLY A 75 -5.93 4.56 4.33
N GLY A 76 -6.84 3.74 4.87
CA GLY A 76 -7.70 4.12 5.98
C GLY A 76 -6.94 4.46 7.26
N TYR A 77 -5.92 3.66 7.59
CA TYR A 77 -5.02 3.91 8.73
C TYR A 77 -4.30 5.26 8.62
N ASP A 78 -3.70 5.54 7.47
CA ASP A 78 -2.99 6.79 7.21
C ASP A 78 -3.92 7.99 7.20
N GLY A 79 -5.10 7.86 6.58
CA GLY A 79 -6.10 8.92 6.54
C GLY A 79 -6.56 9.32 7.94
N MET A 80 -6.82 8.35 8.82
CA MET A 80 -7.16 8.62 10.21
C MET A 80 -6.02 9.26 10.98
N ARG A 81 -4.77 8.88 10.71
CA ARG A 81 -3.60 9.53 11.30
C ARG A 81 -3.52 11.01 10.92
N VAL A 82 -3.68 11.33 9.64
CA VAL A 82 -3.69 12.72 9.15
C VAL A 82 -4.75 13.55 9.88
N ILE A 83 -5.97 12.98 10.06
CA ILE A 83 -7.06 13.63 10.79
C ILE A 83 -6.69 13.84 12.27
N TYR A 84 -6.15 12.83 12.95
CA TYR A 84 -5.77 12.96 14.35
C TYR A 84 -4.68 14.00 14.59
N GLU A 85 -3.68 14.06 13.74
CA GLU A 85 -2.63 15.08 13.85
C GLU A 85 -3.18 16.49 13.59
N ALA A 86 -4.10 16.65 12.64
CA ALA A 86 -4.79 17.92 12.40
C ALA A 86 -5.66 18.35 13.60
N LEU A 87 -6.40 17.41 14.20
CA LEU A 87 -7.19 17.67 15.42
C LEU A 87 -6.32 18.09 16.60
N LYS A 88 -5.16 17.45 16.79
CA LYS A 88 -4.19 17.86 17.81
C LYS A 88 -3.66 19.27 17.57
N ALA A 89 -3.25 19.56 16.33
CA ALA A 89 -2.72 20.87 15.95
C ALA A 89 -3.73 22.00 16.16
N THR A 90 -4.99 21.76 15.83
CA THR A 90 -6.08 22.73 15.98
C THR A 90 -6.74 22.73 17.38
N LYS A 91 -6.36 21.78 18.23
CA LYS A 91 -7.02 21.51 19.54
C LYS A 91 -8.53 21.29 19.39
N GLY A 92 -8.96 20.74 18.24
CA GLY A 92 -10.36 20.51 17.90
C GLY A 92 -11.16 21.78 17.57
N GLN A 93 -10.50 22.90 17.31
CA GLN A 93 -11.16 24.18 17.05
C GLN A 93 -11.00 24.64 15.60
N GLY A 94 -11.77 25.65 15.19
CA GLY A 94 -11.63 26.33 13.91
C GLY A 94 -12.34 25.68 12.71
N GLY A 95 -13.11 24.61 12.93
CA GLY A 95 -13.94 24.00 11.89
C GLY A 95 -13.15 23.32 10.76
N GLY A 96 -13.82 23.07 9.63
CA GLY A 96 -13.27 22.32 8.51
C GLY A 96 -12.06 22.97 7.83
N ASP A 97 -12.08 24.28 7.69
CA ASP A 97 -10.98 25.02 7.04
C ASP A 97 -9.67 24.94 7.84
N ALA A 98 -9.77 25.05 9.17
CA ALA A 98 -8.62 24.92 10.05
C ALA A 98 -8.05 23.49 10.02
N LEU A 99 -8.91 22.47 10.00
CA LEU A 99 -8.50 21.08 9.85
C LEU A 99 -7.81 20.84 8.50
N LEU A 100 -8.38 21.30 7.40
CA LEU A 100 -7.78 21.19 6.08
C LEU A 100 -6.42 21.88 5.99
N ALA A 101 -6.29 23.07 6.60
CA ALA A 101 -5.01 23.77 6.67
C ALA A 101 -3.96 22.97 7.45
N ALA A 102 -4.35 22.34 8.55
CA ALA A 102 -3.46 21.52 9.39
C ALA A 102 -3.11 20.16 8.78
N MET A 103 -3.87 19.66 7.81
CA MET A 103 -3.57 18.44 7.08
C MET A 103 -2.51 18.65 6.01
N LYS A 104 -2.42 19.83 5.43
CA LYS A 104 -1.45 20.17 4.39
C LYS A 104 -0.02 20.15 4.92
N GLY A 105 0.89 19.56 4.14
CA GLY A 105 2.31 19.51 4.47
C GLY A 105 2.68 18.56 5.61
N GLN A 106 1.75 17.74 6.11
CA GLN A 106 2.09 16.72 7.10
C GLN A 106 3.08 15.71 6.53
N ILE A 107 4.12 15.41 7.31
CA ILE A 107 5.17 14.42 6.98
C ILE A 107 5.15 13.37 8.07
N PHE A 108 5.10 12.10 7.70
CA PHE A 108 5.09 11.02 8.67
C PHE A 108 5.54 9.67 8.09
N GLU A 109 5.94 8.78 8.98
CA GLU A 109 6.19 7.38 8.67
C GLU A 109 4.87 6.61 8.70
N SER A 110 4.63 5.80 7.68
CA SER A 110 3.45 4.94 7.52
C SER A 110 3.88 3.46 7.54
N PRO A 111 2.96 2.51 7.76
CA PRO A 111 3.23 1.09 7.51
C PRO A 111 3.78 0.79 6.11
N ARG A 112 3.54 1.67 5.14
CA ARG A 112 4.05 1.58 3.75
C ARG A 112 5.32 2.40 3.48
N GLY A 113 5.97 2.92 4.54
CA GLY A 113 7.17 3.75 4.43
C GLY A 113 6.88 5.25 4.58
N PRO A 114 7.90 6.11 4.35
CA PRO A 114 7.77 7.55 4.51
C PRO A 114 6.79 8.13 3.49
N MET A 115 6.01 9.11 3.94
CA MET A 115 5.07 9.82 3.07
C MET A 115 4.80 11.22 3.59
N PHE A 116 4.31 12.09 2.71
CA PHE A 116 3.83 13.41 3.09
C PHE A 116 2.63 13.85 2.26
N ILE A 117 1.89 14.82 2.78
CA ILE A 117 0.78 15.48 2.08
C ILE A 117 1.33 16.72 1.41
N ASP A 118 1.33 16.75 0.08
CA ASP A 118 1.75 17.92 -0.68
C ASP A 118 0.88 19.15 -0.29
N ALA A 119 1.54 20.24 0.12
CA ALA A 119 0.83 21.42 0.62
C ALA A 119 0.03 22.15 -0.47
N GLN A 120 0.41 22.00 -1.73
CA GLN A 120 -0.24 22.67 -2.86
C GLN A 120 -1.35 21.81 -3.45
N THR A 121 -1.03 20.57 -3.80
CA THR A 121 -1.97 19.67 -4.47
C THR A 121 -2.86 18.89 -3.50
N ARG A 122 -2.44 18.75 -2.24
CA ARG A 122 -3.06 17.95 -1.18
C ARG A 122 -3.01 16.44 -1.44
N ASP A 123 -2.22 16.02 -2.43
CA ASP A 123 -2.01 14.62 -2.73
C ASP A 123 -0.96 14.00 -1.81
N VAL A 124 -1.02 12.69 -1.70
CA VAL A 124 0.00 11.91 -1.04
C VAL A 124 1.24 11.80 -1.94
N VAL A 125 2.39 12.17 -1.42
CA VAL A 125 3.69 11.85 -2.00
C VAL A 125 4.27 10.67 -1.25
N GLN A 126 4.61 9.60 -1.96
CA GLN A 126 4.94 8.30 -1.38
C GLN A 126 5.88 7.49 -2.27
N ASN A 127 6.43 6.44 -1.70
CA ASN A 127 7.20 5.46 -2.47
C ASN A 127 6.26 4.52 -3.24
N ILE A 128 6.69 4.14 -4.44
CA ILE A 128 6.10 3.07 -5.22
C ILE A 128 7.13 1.93 -5.29
N TYR A 129 6.71 0.76 -4.85
CA TYR A 129 7.55 -0.44 -4.80
C TYR A 129 7.30 -1.32 -6.00
N LEU A 130 8.37 -1.84 -6.61
CA LEU A 130 8.29 -2.96 -7.53
C LEU A 130 8.31 -4.25 -6.71
N ARG A 131 7.28 -5.07 -6.89
CA ARG A 131 7.04 -6.26 -6.06
C ARG A 131 6.94 -7.49 -6.95
N LYS A 132 7.39 -8.60 -6.42
CA LYS A 132 7.23 -9.92 -7.04
C LYS A 132 6.54 -10.86 -6.06
N VAL A 133 5.61 -11.66 -6.55
CA VAL A 133 4.97 -12.68 -5.73
C VAL A 133 5.95 -13.80 -5.47
N GLU A 134 6.22 -14.04 -4.19
CA GLU A 134 7.11 -15.11 -3.71
C GLU A 134 6.45 -15.89 -2.57
N ARG A 135 6.91 -17.11 -2.35
CA ARG A 135 6.48 -17.92 -1.22
C ARG A 135 7.40 -17.67 -0.02
N LYS A 136 6.83 -17.32 1.11
CA LYS A 136 7.53 -17.13 2.37
C LYS A 136 6.71 -17.80 3.49
N ASP A 137 7.34 -18.65 4.29
CA ASP A 137 6.70 -19.35 5.41
C ASP A 137 5.39 -20.04 5.04
N GLY A 138 5.36 -20.69 3.85
CA GLY A 138 4.20 -21.40 3.33
C GLY A 138 3.10 -20.53 2.71
N GLN A 139 3.21 -19.21 2.77
CA GLN A 139 2.23 -18.26 2.23
C GLN A 139 2.81 -17.44 1.07
N LEU A 140 1.92 -16.94 0.21
CA LEU A 140 2.31 -16.02 -0.85
C LEU A 140 2.36 -14.57 -0.32
N TYR A 141 3.39 -13.84 -0.72
CA TYR A 141 3.60 -12.43 -0.40
C TYR A 141 4.08 -11.66 -1.62
N ASN A 142 3.71 -10.39 -1.67
CA ASN A 142 4.30 -9.41 -2.59
C ASN A 142 5.63 -8.93 -2.00
N ILE A 143 6.74 -9.51 -2.43
CA ILE A 143 8.08 -9.15 -1.94
C ILE A 143 8.62 -7.98 -2.75
N GLU A 144 8.95 -6.89 -2.08
CA GLU A 144 9.52 -5.70 -2.67
C GLU A 144 10.99 -5.97 -3.06
N PHE A 145 11.37 -5.62 -4.29
CA PHE A 145 12.73 -5.79 -4.79
C PHE A 145 13.34 -4.50 -5.34
N ASP A 146 12.52 -3.47 -5.58
CA ASP A 146 12.98 -2.15 -6.00
C ASP A 146 11.98 -1.06 -5.57
N VAL A 147 12.40 0.21 -5.57
CA VAL A 147 11.60 1.34 -5.11
C VAL A 147 11.83 2.59 -5.95
N ILE A 148 10.73 3.23 -6.33
CA ILE A 148 10.71 4.58 -6.89
C ILE A 148 10.26 5.51 -5.79
N LYS A 149 11.16 6.40 -5.34
CA LYS A 149 10.91 7.25 -4.16
C LYS A 149 10.17 8.52 -4.51
N ASP A 150 9.43 9.04 -3.53
CA ASP A 150 8.82 10.38 -3.52
C ASP A 150 7.97 10.67 -4.76
N VAL A 151 7.19 9.66 -5.19
CA VAL A 151 6.35 9.77 -6.38
C VAL A 151 5.18 10.71 -6.09
N LYS A 152 5.07 11.75 -6.93
CA LYS A 152 3.93 12.68 -6.97
C LYS A 152 2.93 12.26 -8.04
N ASP A 153 1.69 12.73 -7.92
CA ASP A 153 0.70 12.55 -8.99
C ASP A 153 1.14 13.29 -10.27
N PRO A 154 1.48 12.58 -11.35
CA PRO A 154 1.93 13.20 -12.59
C PRO A 154 0.82 14.03 -13.27
N GLY A 155 -0.44 13.77 -12.98
CA GLY A 155 -1.57 14.52 -13.51
C GLY A 155 -1.69 15.95 -12.97
N LYS A 156 -1.04 16.22 -11.82
CA LYS A 156 -1.04 17.54 -11.16
C LYS A 156 0.33 18.22 -11.16
N ALA A 157 1.34 17.58 -11.73
CA ALA A 157 2.67 18.15 -11.91
C ALA A 157 2.65 19.17 -13.08
N LYS A 158 2.05 20.34 -12.86
CA LYS A 158 2.13 21.50 -13.76
C LYS A 158 2.80 22.66 -13.06
#